data_a23a2c6c65b7edad723ca2f73027b28d
#
_entry.id   a23a2c6c65b7edad723ca2f73027b28d
#
_cell.length_a   1.000
_cell.length_b   1.000
_cell.length_c   1.000
_cell.angle_alpha   90.00
_cell.angle_beta   90.00
_cell.angle_gamma   90.00
#
_symmetry.space_group_name_H-M   'P 1'
#
loop_
_entity.id
_entity.type
_entity.pdbx_description
1 polymer ?
#
loop_
_entity_poly.entity_id
_entity_poly.type
_entity_poly.pdbx_seq_one_letter_code
_entity_poly.pdbx_strand_id
1 'polypeptide(L)'
;AGETLALEDKNGATVCGVRYNDRGKWPVAADGAGHSIRLKNKYLSCENFDNWIASASPGGTPGVEAAGTDGQRFSNPALELSDSFPIVQLGDEWKYDESGNDLGTEWRQSDYDDSSWKTGKGIFGRETASRIQAMPEPKIQTAWPERISTHYLRKQFVWEGGTDTAFFSMDAILDDGLVIYLNGKEVGRHRMPAGEINYQTNASSVPSSLEAKIEEKIIDADISSLLVQGTNTIAVEVHNNSRNSSDLVFGTIIRISGSGGTAIINEVKAG
;
A
#
# COMPACT_ATOMS: atom_id res chain seq x y z
N ALA A 1 5.18 -29.87 -13.34
CA ALA A 1 6.25 -29.47 -12.40
C ALA A 1 6.15 -27.97 -12.20
N GLY A 2 6.25 -27.49 -10.96
CA GLY A 2 6.21 -26.05 -10.68
C GLY A 2 7.57 -25.41 -10.90
N GLU A 3 7.55 -24.16 -11.36
CA GLU A 3 8.74 -23.33 -11.54
C GLU A 3 8.62 -22.06 -10.72
N THR A 4 9.77 -21.43 -10.43
CA THR A 4 9.82 -20.13 -9.80
C THR A 4 10.21 -19.10 -10.86
N LEU A 5 9.37 -18.09 -11.04
CA LEU A 5 9.68 -16.91 -11.82
C LEU A 5 10.07 -15.82 -10.84
N ALA A 6 11.22 -15.20 -11.04
CA ALA A 6 11.67 -14.08 -10.26
C ALA A 6 12.00 -12.91 -11.20
N LEU A 7 11.49 -11.74 -10.85
CA LEU A 7 11.95 -10.48 -11.39
C LEU A 7 12.98 -9.94 -10.41
N GLU A 8 14.19 -9.77 -10.87
CA GLU A 8 15.31 -9.27 -10.07
C GLU A 8 15.70 -7.87 -10.54
N ASP A 9 16.16 -7.05 -9.61
CA ASP A 9 16.77 -5.77 -9.94
C ASP A 9 18.20 -5.96 -10.52
N LYS A 10 18.82 -4.86 -10.90
CA LYS A 10 20.19 -4.84 -11.44
C LYS A 10 21.25 -5.38 -10.50
N ASN A 11 20.96 -5.53 -9.20
CA ASN A 11 21.87 -6.05 -8.16
C ASN A 11 21.55 -7.51 -7.81
N GLY A 12 20.54 -8.12 -8.46
CA GLY A 12 20.11 -9.50 -8.19
C GLY A 12 19.12 -9.63 -7.02
N ALA A 13 18.59 -8.52 -6.49
CA ALA A 13 17.56 -8.57 -5.48
C ALA A 13 16.19 -8.88 -6.13
N THR A 14 15.46 -9.84 -5.56
CA THR A 14 14.14 -10.21 -6.08
C THR A 14 13.12 -9.11 -5.80
N VAL A 15 12.60 -8.50 -6.86
CA VAL A 15 11.55 -7.47 -6.80
C VAL A 15 10.16 -8.11 -6.75
N CYS A 16 10.01 -9.23 -7.45
CA CYS A 16 8.76 -9.99 -7.51
C CYS A 16 9.11 -11.44 -7.75
N GLY A 17 8.63 -12.34 -6.90
CA GLY A 17 8.82 -13.78 -7.04
C GLY A 17 7.49 -14.52 -7.04
N VAL A 18 7.29 -15.47 -7.95
CA VAL A 18 6.14 -16.32 -7.95
C VAL A 18 6.54 -17.76 -8.25
N ARG A 19 6.10 -18.66 -7.41
CA ARG A 19 6.22 -20.10 -7.68
C ARG A 19 4.92 -20.58 -8.29
N TYR A 20 4.90 -20.68 -9.62
CA TYR A 20 3.73 -21.17 -10.32
C TYR A 20 3.75 -22.69 -10.51
N ASN A 21 2.59 -23.27 -10.77
CA ASN A 21 2.40 -24.69 -10.95
C ASN A 21 1.38 -24.93 -12.09
N ASP A 22 1.45 -26.09 -12.73
CA ASP A 22 0.50 -26.59 -13.72
C ASP A 22 -0.79 -27.19 -13.11
N ARG A 23 -0.98 -27.06 -11.78
CA ARG A 23 -2.08 -27.68 -11.02
C ARG A 23 -2.72 -26.71 -10.04
N GLY A 24 -3.90 -27.14 -9.54
CA GLY A 24 -4.61 -26.42 -8.50
C GLY A 24 -5.31 -25.18 -9.01
N LYS A 25 -5.06 -24.04 -8.38
CA LYS A 25 -5.72 -22.76 -8.69
C LYS A 25 -5.04 -21.95 -9.80
N TRP A 26 -3.94 -22.44 -10.37
CA TRP A 26 -3.23 -21.74 -11.45
C TRP A 26 -4.04 -21.73 -12.75
N PRO A 27 -3.93 -20.69 -13.59
CA PRO A 27 -4.68 -20.57 -14.83
C PRO A 27 -4.32 -21.69 -15.81
N VAL A 28 -5.24 -22.64 -16.03
CA VAL A 28 -5.04 -23.80 -16.91
C VAL A 28 -4.70 -23.39 -18.35
N ALA A 29 -5.22 -22.27 -18.83
CA ALA A 29 -4.94 -21.77 -20.17
C ALA A 29 -3.46 -21.41 -20.40
N ALA A 30 -2.70 -21.16 -19.34
CA ALA A 30 -1.25 -20.96 -19.42
C ALA A 30 -0.44 -22.26 -19.47
N ASP A 31 -1.10 -23.42 -19.25
CA ASP A 31 -0.49 -24.72 -19.34
C ASP A 31 -0.74 -25.36 -20.74
N GLY A 32 0.12 -25.02 -21.69
CA GLY A 32 0.13 -25.60 -23.03
C GLY A 32 -0.87 -25.02 -24.05
N ALA A 33 -1.81 -24.15 -23.65
CA ALA A 33 -2.74 -23.50 -24.57
C ALA A 33 -2.20 -22.17 -25.15
N GLY A 34 -0.94 -21.88 -24.90
CA GLY A 34 -0.25 -20.70 -25.48
C GLY A 34 -0.56 -19.37 -24.79
N HIS A 35 -1.30 -19.36 -23.70
CA HIS A 35 -1.53 -18.16 -22.90
C HIS A 35 -0.37 -17.92 -21.93
N SER A 36 -0.09 -16.65 -21.63
CA SER A 36 0.79 -16.25 -20.53
C SER A 36 0.00 -16.04 -19.24
N ILE A 37 0.67 -16.06 -18.10
CA ILE A 37 0.09 -15.56 -16.83
C ILE A 37 0.35 -14.07 -16.70
N ARG A 38 -0.59 -13.36 -16.09
CA ARG A 38 -0.50 -11.93 -15.80
C ARG A 38 -1.16 -11.61 -14.46
N LEU A 39 -0.74 -10.52 -13.84
CA LEU A 39 -1.40 -10.03 -12.63
C LEU A 39 -2.82 -9.54 -12.95
N LYS A 40 -3.80 -9.89 -12.11
CA LYS A 40 -5.14 -9.30 -12.12
C LYS A 40 -5.09 -7.85 -11.68
N ASN A 41 -4.30 -7.60 -10.65
CA ASN A 41 -4.14 -6.30 -10.04
C ASN A 41 -2.66 -6.07 -9.75
N LYS A 42 -2.07 -5.06 -10.41
CA LYS A 42 -0.66 -4.68 -10.25
C LYS A 42 -0.32 -4.14 -8.84
N TYR A 43 -1.34 -3.81 -8.05
CA TYR A 43 -1.21 -3.27 -6.70
C TYR A 43 -1.23 -4.34 -5.60
N LEU A 44 -1.48 -5.59 -5.95
CA LEU A 44 -1.43 -6.71 -5.02
C LEU A 44 -0.10 -7.46 -5.14
N SER A 45 0.31 -8.10 -4.03
CA SER A 45 1.53 -8.92 -4.03
C SER A 45 1.56 -9.91 -5.18
N CYS A 46 2.68 -9.95 -5.88
CA CYS A 46 2.93 -10.93 -6.94
C CYS A 46 3.17 -12.35 -6.39
N GLU A 47 3.43 -12.51 -5.11
CA GLU A 47 3.54 -13.84 -4.47
C GLU A 47 2.16 -14.48 -4.23
N ASN A 48 1.10 -13.69 -4.26
CA ASN A 48 -0.26 -14.18 -4.10
C ASN A 48 -0.75 -14.82 -5.40
N PHE A 49 -0.88 -16.17 -5.42
CA PHE A 49 -1.35 -16.91 -6.59
C PHE A 49 -2.77 -16.52 -7.06
N ASP A 50 -3.66 -16.07 -6.16
CA ASP A 50 -5.00 -15.60 -6.51
C ASP A 50 -4.97 -14.28 -7.32
N ASN A 51 -3.82 -13.59 -7.33
CA ASN A 51 -3.60 -12.38 -8.13
C ASN A 51 -3.14 -12.67 -9.58
N TRP A 52 -3.00 -13.94 -9.96
CA TRP A 52 -2.59 -14.32 -11.31
C TRP A 52 -3.76 -14.83 -12.15
N ILE A 53 -3.77 -14.51 -13.42
CA ILE A 53 -4.78 -14.92 -14.39
C ILE A 53 -4.11 -15.18 -15.74
N ALA A 54 -4.72 -16.03 -16.58
CA ALA A 54 -4.28 -16.18 -17.96
C ALA A 54 -4.47 -14.90 -18.78
N SER A 55 -3.59 -14.64 -19.74
CA SER A 55 -3.78 -13.58 -20.74
C SER A 55 -5.09 -13.82 -21.52
N ALA A 56 -5.68 -12.75 -22.06
CA ALA A 56 -6.93 -12.85 -22.83
C ALA A 56 -6.76 -13.57 -24.16
N SER A 57 -5.53 -13.61 -24.69
CA SER A 57 -5.21 -14.24 -26.00
C SER A 57 -3.96 -15.13 -25.89
N PRO A 58 -3.86 -16.19 -26.71
CA PRO A 58 -2.62 -16.93 -26.89
C PRO A 58 -1.49 -16.01 -27.35
N GLY A 59 -0.26 -16.29 -26.92
CA GLY A 59 0.90 -15.46 -27.20
C GLY A 59 1.12 -14.35 -26.16
N GLY A 60 0.19 -14.17 -25.23
CA GLY A 60 0.25 -13.12 -24.24
C GLY A 60 -0.07 -11.74 -24.79
N THR A 61 0.02 -10.73 -23.94
CA THR A 61 -0.20 -9.32 -24.29
C THR A 61 0.88 -8.47 -23.62
N PRO A 62 2.16 -8.64 -23.97
CA PRO A 62 3.24 -7.89 -23.35
C PRO A 62 3.06 -6.39 -23.61
N GLY A 63 3.20 -5.57 -22.57
CA GLY A 63 3.03 -4.12 -22.67
C GLY A 63 1.60 -3.63 -22.84
N VAL A 64 0.61 -4.52 -22.83
CA VAL A 64 -0.81 -4.16 -22.86
C VAL A 64 -1.40 -4.45 -21.49
N GLU A 65 -1.86 -3.42 -20.81
CA GLU A 65 -2.65 -3.60 -19.59
C GLU A 65 -3.95 -4.33 -19.97
N ALA A 66 -4.32 -5.35 -19.21
CA ALA A 66 -5.60 -6.00 -19.46
C ALA A 66 -6.68 -4.95 -19.30
N ALA A 67 -7.55 -4.85 -20.28
CA ALA A 67 -8.74 -4.07 -20.16
C ALA A 67 -9.50 -4.55 -18.90
N GLY A 68 -9.30 -3.85 -17.80
CA GLY A 68 -10.31 -3.70 -16.79
C GLY A 68 -11.51 -3.08 -17.50
N THR A 69 -12.67 -3.25 -16.97
CA THR A 69 -13.97 -2.94 -17.59
C THR A 69 -14.18 -1.50 -18.06
N ASP A 70 -13.17 -0.68 -18.19
CA ASP A 70 -13.22 0.73 -18.59
C ASP A 70 -12.13 1.13 -19.57
N GLY A 71 -12.03 0.44 -20.69
CA GLY A 71 -11.65 0.92 -22.02
C GLY A 71 -10.61 2.04 -22.18
N GLN A 72 -9.78 2.35 -21.20
CA GLN A 72 -8.74 3.36 -21.35
C GLN A 72 -7.44 2.71 -21.85
N ARG A 73 -7.13 2.99 -23.11
CA ARG A 73 -5.79 2.80 -23.65
C ARG A 73 -4.84 3.76 -22.96
N PHE A 74 -3.95 3.24 -22.15
CA PHE A 74 -2.76 4.01 -21.80
C PHE A 74 -1.84 3.99 -23.01
N SER A 75 -1.78 5.11 -23.76
CA SER A 75 -0.71 5.38 -24.70
C SER A 75 0.59 5.37 -23.89
N ASN A 76 1.47 4.46 -24.27
CA ASN A 76 2.82 4.38 -23.73
C ASN A 76 3.55 5.73 -24.01
N PRO A 77 3.68 6.65 -23.06
CA PRO A 77 4.81 7.54 -23.09
C PRO A 77 6.00 6.63 -22.84
N ALA A 78 7.04 6.74 -23.66
CA ALA A 78 8.25 5.97 -23.59
C ALA A 78 8.51 5.55 -22.15
N LEU A 79 8.72 4.23 -21.94
CA LEU A 79 9.09 3.68 -20.64
C LEU A 79 10.20 4.57 -20.05
N GLU A 80 9.81 5.69 -19.47
CA GLU A 80 10.53 6.21 -18.36
C GLU A 80 10.31 5.14 -17.30
N LEU A 81 11.30 4.28 -17.15
CA LEU A 81 11.51 3.51 -15.96
C LEU A 81 11.53 4.54 -14.84
N SER A 82 10.34 4.96 -14.39
CA SER A 82 10.26 5.61 -13.11
C SER A 82 10.66 4.52 -12.13
N ASP A 83 11.85 4.64 -11.56
CA ASP A 83 12.42 3.76 -10.55
C ASP A 83 11.58 3.76 -9.24
N SER A 84 10.27 3.83 -9.35
CA SER A 84 9.35 3.89 -8.22
C SER A 84 8.67 2.54 -8.01
N PHE A 85 9.35 1.67 -7.29
CA PHE A 85 8.71 0.46 -6.77
C PHE A 85 7.84 0.80 -5.55
N PRO A 86 6.66 0.15 -5.41
CA PRO A 86 5.88 0.32 -4.19
C PRO A 86 6.66 -0.26 -3.01
N ILE A 87 6.98 0.58 -2.03
CA ILE A 87 7.56 0.18 -0.76
C ILE A 87 6.49 -0.28 0.24
N VAL A 88 5.23 0.01 -0.05
CA VAL A 88 4.06 -0.47 0.69
C VAL A 88 2.96 -0.82 -0.32
N GLN A 89 2.32 -1.98 -0.11
CA GLN A 89 1.19 -2.46 -0.89
C GLN A 89 -0.06 -2.59 -0.01
N LEU A 90 -1.25 -2.63 -0.63
CA LEU A 90 -2.54 -2.68 0.08
C LEU A 90 -2.64 -3.79 1.13
N GLY A 91 -2.08 -4.96 0.83
CA GLY A 91 -2.15 -6.14 1.69
C GLY A 91 -1.00 -6.28 2.68
N ASP A 92 -0.12 -5.31 2.75
CA ASP A 92 1.07 -5.38 3.61
C ASP A 92 0.71 -5.39 5.09
N GLU A 93 1.62 -5.97 5.87
CA GLU A 93 1.53 -6.00 7.31
C GLU A 93 2.00 -4.68 7.93
N TRP A 94 1.27 -4.23 8.94
CA TRP A 94 1.57 -3.05 9.73
C TRP A 94 1.47 -3.37 11.21
N LYS A 95 2.25 -2.68 12.01
CA LYS A 95 1.96 -2.53 13.42
C LYS A 95 0.91 -1.44 13.60
N TYR A 96 -0.05 -1.67 14.51
CA TYR A 96 -1.13 -0.71 14.75
C TYR A 96 -1.56 -0.66 16.22
N ASP A 97 -1.97 0.52 16.65
CA ASP A 97 -2.60 0.76 17.95
C ASP A 97 -4.07 1.14 17.77
N GLU A 98 -4.93 0.48 18.52
CA GLU A 98 -6.37 0.72 18.58
C GLU A 98 -6.84 0.88 20.04
N SER A 99 -5.94 1.28 20.93
CA SER A 99 -6.25 1.46 22.37
C SER A 99 -7.25 2.59 22.61
N GLY A 100 -7.35 3.53 21.67
CA GLY A 100 -8.14 4.73 21.85
C GLY A 100 -7.48 5.77 22.77
N ASN A 101 -6.21 5.58 23.11
CA ASN A 101 -5.43 6.54 23.88
C ASN A 101 -4.81 7.62 22.99
N ASP A 102 -4.62 8.80 23.56
CA ASP A 102 -3.78 9.81 22.95
C ASP A 102 -2.31 9.42 23.17
N LEU A 103 -1.61 9.11 22.08
CA LEU A 103 -0.20 8.71 22.09
C LEU A 103 0.76 9.91 21.99
N GLY A 104 0.23 11.14 21.96
CA GLY A 104 1.04 12.34 21.76
C GLY A 104 1.75 12.35 20.42
N THR A 105 3.05 12.62 20.39
CA THR A 105 3.83 12.72 19.15
C THR A 105 4.99 11.72 19.04
N GLU A 106 5.38 11.08 20.14
CA GLU A 106 6.55 10.21 20.21
C GLU A 106 6.40 8.95 19.35
N TRP A 107 5.18 8.46 19.19
CA TRP A 107 4.87 7.29 18.39
C TRP A 107 5.29 7.41 16.90
N ARG A 108 5.53 8.63 16.41
CA ARG A 108 5.96 8.92 15.02
C ARG A 108 7.46 8.68 14.82
N GLN A 109 8.25 8.69 15.91
CA GLN A 109 9.70 8.62 15.88
C GLN A 109 10.20 7.24 15.50
N SER A 110 11.37 7.18 14.85
CA SER A 110 11.94 5.90 14.38
C SER A 110 12.36 4.98 15.53
N ASP A 111 12.70 5.53 16.69
CA ASP A 111 13.16 4.82 17.89
C ASP A 111 12.04 4.51 18.88
N TYR A 112 10.78 4.83 18.54
CA TYR A 112 9.63 4.50 19.40
C TYR A 112 9.46 3.00 19.53
N ASP A 113 9.31 2.51 20.77
CA ASP A 113 9.02 1.10 21.06
C ASP A 113 7.57 0.75 20.77
N ASP A 114 7.34 0.13 19.65
CA ASP A 114 6.03 -0.38 19.21
C ASP A 114 5.91 -1.91 19.40
N SER A 115 6.73 -2.52 20.25
CA SER A 115 6.73 -3.97 20.49
C SER A 115 5.40 -4.50 21.04
N SER A 116 4.69 -3.67 21.80
CA SER A 116 3.37 -3.99 22.36
C SER A 116 2.21 -3.78 21.38
N TRP A 117 2.44 -3.18 20.22
CA TRP A 117 1.39 -2.93 19.24
C TRP A 117 0.94 -4.24 18.58
N LYS A 118 -0.32 -4.27 18.16
CA LYS A 118 -0.83 -5.38 17.35
C LYS A 118 -0.22 -5.36 15.95
N THR A 119 -0.25 -6.52 15.31
CA THR A 119 0.14 -6.68 13.91
C THR A 119 -1.07 -7.07 13.09
N GLY A 120 -1.26 -6.47 11.93
CA GLY A 120 -2.38 -6.76 11.04
C GLY A 120 -2.05 -6.45 9.59
N LYS A 121 -2.79 -7.07 8.68
CA LYS A 121 -2.65 -6.85 7.24
C LYS A 121 -3.64 -5.80 6.74
N GLY A 122 -3.19 -4.95 5.84
CA GLY A 122 -4.08 -4.03 5.11
C GLY A 122 -5.05 -4.80 4.19
N ILE A 123 -6.23 -4.36 3.98
CA ILE A 123 -6.90 -3.12 4.35
C ILE A 123 -7.42 -3.23 5.79
N PHE A 124 -7.26 -2.16 6.53
CA PHE A 124 -7.79 -2.02 7.89
C PHE A 124 -9.14 -1.33 7.83
N GLY A 125 -10.04 -1.63 8.76
CA GLY A 125 -11.23 -0.81 8.89
C GLY A 125 -12.46 -1.49 9.45
N ARG A 126 -13.52 -0.71 9.39
CA ARG A 126 -14.89 -1.06 9.74
C ARG A 126 -15.82 -0.46 8.71
N GLU A 127 -16.66 -1.31 8.11
CA GLU A 127 -17.59 -0.89 7.08
C GLU A 127 -18.77 -1.87 6.99
N THR A 128 -19.86 -1.49 6.36
CA THR A 128 -21.00 -2.37 6.10
C THR A 128 -20.65 -3.47 5.10
N ALA A 129 -21.29 -4.63 5.22
CA ALA A 129 -21.01 -5.78 4.35
C ALA A 129 -21.18 -5.46 2.85
N SER A 130 -22.17 -4.64 2.49
CA SER A 130 -22.40 -4.25 1.10
C SER A 130 -21.29 -3.37 0.53
N ARG A 131 -20.76 -2.45 1.33
CA ARG A 131 -19.64 -1.59 0.91
C ARG A 131 -18.33 -2.37 0.88
N ILE A 132 -18.07 -3.27 1.83
CA ILE A 132 -16.92 -4.17 1.78
C ILE A 132 -16.95 -4.98 0.48
N GLN A 133 -18.12 -5.47 0.06
CA GLN A 133 -18.23 -6.23 -1.19
C GLN A 133 -17.88 -5.39 -2.42
N ALA A 134 -18.21 -4.10 -2.42
CA ALA A 134 -17.90 -3.17 -3.51
C ALA A 134 -16.44 -2.70 -3.54
N MET A 135 -15.68 -2.86 -2.45
CA MET A 135 -14.26 -2.48 -2.39
C MET A 135 -13.42 -3.28 -3.39
N PRO A 136 -12.27 -2.73 -3.86
CA PRO A 136 -11.27 -3.52 -4.57
C PRO A 136 -10.66 -4.60 -3.67
N GLU A 137 -9.97 -5.56 -4.28
CA GLU A 137 -9.16 -6.52 -3.52
C GLU A 137 -7.80 -5.92 -3.11
N PRO A 138 -7.28 -6.31 -1.93
CA PRO A 138 -7.91 -7.16 -0.93
C PRO A 138 -9.07 -6.44 -0.24
N LYS A 139 -10.04 -7.20 0.26
CA LYS A 139 -11.07 -6.67 1.16
C LYS A 139 -10.44 -6.29 2.51
N ILE A 140 -11.24 -5.76 3.44
CA ILE A 140 -10.78 -5.54 4.82
C ILE A 140 -10.27 -6.86 5.39
N GLN A 141 -8.98 -6.90 5.75
CA GLN A 141 -8.31 -8.05 6.35
C GLN A 141 -8.16 -7.89 7.87
N THR A 142 -8.00 -6.64 8.33
CA THR A 142 -7.91 -6.33 9.76
C THR A 142 -9.08 -5.44 10.15
N ALA A 143 -9.99 -6.01 10.93
CA ALA A 143 -11.17 -5.29 11.39
C ALA A 143 -10.83 -4.35 12.55
N TRP A 144 -11.38 -3.14 12.49
CA TRP A 144 -11.37 -2.18 13.59
C TRP A 144 -12.75 -2.17 14.27
N PRO A 145 -12.96 -2.96 15.34
CA PRO A 145 -14.29 -3.14 15.94
C PRO A 145 -14.73 -1.93 16.77
N GLU A 146 -13.79 -1.18 17.30
CA GLU A 146 -14.05 -0.08 18.20
C GLU A 146 -14.21 1.26 17.49
N ARG A 147 -15.11 2.09 18.00
CA ARG A 147 -15.33 3.45 17.53
C ARG A 147 -14.43 4.42 18.30
N ILE A 148 -13.21 4.56 17.86
CA ILE A 148 -12.22 5.48 18.42
C ILE A 148 -11.94 6.62 17.43
N SER A 149 -11.44 7.75 17.96
CA SER A 149 -11.25 8.96 17.14
C SER A 149 -10.11 8.77 16.12
N THR A 150 -9.01 8.18 16.58
CA THR A 150 -7.77 8.06 15.80
C THR A 150 -7.17 6.68 15.96
N HIS A 151 -6.78 6.06 14.87
CA HIS A 151 -6.00 4.83 14.82
C HIS A 151 -4.58 5.17 14.37
N TYR A 152 -3.59 4.54 14.99
CA TYR A 152 -2.19 4.75 14.68
C TYR A 152 -1.59 3.49 14.05
N LEU A 153 -0.79 3.69 12.99
CA LEU A 153 -0.13 2.60 12.27
C LEU A 153 1.34 2.94 12.06
N ARG A 154 2.20 1.92 12.06
CA ARG A 154 3.64 2.05 11.82
C ARG A 154 4.14 0.92 10.95
N LYS A 155 5.07 1.24 10.06
CA LYS A 155 5.78 0.27 9.22
C LYS A 155 7.20 0.74 8.99
N GLN A 156 8.14 -0.19 9.04
CA GLN A 156 9.54 0.07 8.69
C GLN A 156 9.87 -0.47 7.30
N PHE A 157 10.77 0.19 6.62
CA PHE A 157 11.36 -0.26 5.36
C PHE A 157 12.85 0.13 5.32
N VAL A 158 13.63 -0.58 4.51
CA VAL A 158 15.04 -0.26 4.29
C VAL A 158 15.20 0.44 2.94
N TRP A 159 15.91 1.54 2.92
CA TRP A 159 16.26 2.29 1.73
C TRP A 159 17.75 2.21 1.45
N GLU A 160 18.13 1.72 0.27
CA GLU A 160 19.53 1.58 -0.15
C GLU A 160 19.91 2.57 -1.27
N GLY A 161 18.97 3.42 -1.69
CA GLY A 161 19.17 4.39 -2.76
C GLY A 161 19.82 5.69 -2.30
N GLY A 162 20.03 6.58 -3.30
CA GLY A 162 20.39 7.97 -3.02
C GLY A 162 19.25 8.72 -2.36
N THR A 163 19.59 9.73 -1.57
CA THR A 163 18.61 10.57 -0.86
C THR A 163 18.58 12.00 -1.38
N ASP A 164 19.50 12.36 -2.28
CA ASP A 164 19.64 13.74 -2.78
C ASP A 164 18.41 14.24 -3.56
N THR A 165 17.68 13.30 -4.17
CA THR A 165 16.43 13.59 -4.87
C THR A 165 15.51 12.41 -4.63
N ALA A 166 14.53 12.58 -3.76
CA ALA A 166 13.58 11.52 -3.41
C ALA A 166 12.15 12.08 -3.35
N PHE A 167 11.23 11.45 -4.07
CA PHE A 167 9.82 11.80 -4.11
C PHE A 167 8.98 10.67 -3.54
N PHE A 168 7.97 11.04 -2.77
CA PHE A 168 6.99 10.19 -2.15
C PHE A 168 5.66 10.32 -2.87
N SER A 169 5.05 9.22 -3.23
CA SER A 169 3.71 9.19 -3.80
C SER A 169 2.86 8.16 -3.06
N MET A 170 1.65 8.54 -2.68
CA MET A 170 0.71 7.71 -1.93
C MET A 170 -0.65 7.64 -2.62
N ASP A 171 -1.07 6.43 -2.96
CA ASP A 171 -2.45 6.12 -3.28
C ASP A 171 -3.11 5.49 -2.06
N ALA A 172 -4.39 5.71 -1.84
CA ALA A 172 -5.08 5.09 -0.71
C ALA A 172 -6.54 4.75 -0.98
N ILE A 173 -7.02 3.75 -0.24
CA ILE A 173 -8.43 3.56 0.07
C ILE A 173 -8.62 4.15 1.45
N LEU A 174 -9.31 5.27 1.55
CA LEU A 174 -9.37 6.05 2.76
C LEU A 174 -10.78 6.56 3.05
N ASP A 175 -11.21 6.29 4.26
CA ASP A 175 -12.40 6.83 4.91
C ASP A 175 -12.03 7.09 6.40
N ASP A 176 -11.94 8.32 6.95
CA ASP A 176 -12.15 9.63 6.35
C ASP A 176 -10.86 10.37 6.01
N GLY A 177 -10.02 10.71 6.98
CA GLY A 177 -8.80 11.50 6.82
C GLY A 177 -7.55 10.84 7.40
N LEU A 178 -6.37 11.30 6.98
CA LEU A 178 -5.09 10.83 7.51
C LEU A 178 -4.02 11.92 7.54
N VAL A 179 -3.02 11.67 8.40
CA VAL A 179 -1.71 12.32 8.32
C VAL A 179 -0.64 11.24 8.23
N ILE A 180 0.36 11.44 7.38
CA ILE A 180 1.47 10.51 7.21
C ILE A 180 2.80 11.18 7.52
N TYR A 181 3.66 10.43 8.17
CA TYR A 181 4.98 10.85 8.64
C TYR A 181 6.05 9.91 8.11
N LEU A 182 7.22 10.47 7.81
CA LEU A 182 8.45 9.72 7.56
C LEU A 182 9.49 10.15 8.60
N ASN A 183 10.01 9.19 9.35
CA ASN A 183 11.02 9.41 10.39
C ASN A 183 10.64 10.55 11.38
N GLY A 184 9.37 10.58 11.81
CA GLY A 184 8.83 11.55 12.75
C GLY A 184 8.40 12.89 12.15
N LYS A 185 8.64 13.14 10.87
CA LYS A 185 8.28 14.38 10.18
C LYS A 185 7.10 14.18 9.25
N GLU A 186 6.15 15.12 9.26
CA GLU A 186 5.00 15.06 8.37
C GLU A 186 5.44 15.16 6.91
N VAL A 187 4.98 14.19 6.12
CA VAL A 187 5.10 14.17 4.66
C VAL A 187 3.91 14.88 4.03
N GLY A 188 2.72 14.63 4.60
CA GLY A 188 1.51 15.25 4.13
C GLY A 188 0.27 14.77 4.89
N ARG A 189 -0.87 15.35 4.53
CA ARG A 189 -2.17 15.02 5.10
C ARG A 189 -3.26 15.08 4.05
N HIS A 190 -4.28 14.24 4.17
CA HIS A 190 -5.42 14.22 3.28
C HIS A 190 -6.72 14.28 4.06
N ARG A 191 -7.62 15.19 3.68
CA ARG A 191 -8.88 15.49 4.35
C ARG A 191 -8.74 15.83 5.84
N MET A 192 -7.62 16.43 6.22
CA MET A 192 -7.37 16.93 7.56
C MET A 192 -7.31 18.46 7.59
N PRO A 193 -7.68 19.10 8.71
CA PRO A 193 -7.58 20.56 8.84
C PRO A 193 -6.12 21.01 8.85
N ALA A 194 -5.91 22.29 8.57
CA ALA A 194 -4.62 22.95 8.76
C ALA A 194 -4.31 23.12 10.27
N GLY A 195 -3.04 23.29 10.59
CA GLY A 195 -2.57 23.51 11.96
C GLY A 195 -2.18 22.21 12.66
N GLU A 196 -2.16 22.28 13.98
CA GLU A 196 -1.76 21.17 14.83
C GLU A 196 -2.84 20.05 14.83
N ILE A 197 -2.38 18.82 14.69
CA ILE A 197 -3.23 17.63 14.72
C ILE A 197 -2.96 16.88 16.03
N ASN A 198 -4.03 16.47 16.67
CA ASN A 198 -3.99 15.65 17.88
C ASN A 198 -5.05 14.54 17.79
N TYR A 199 -5.04 13.66 18.76
CA TYR A 199 -5.93 12.50 18.84
C TYR A 199 -7.42 12.82 18.62
N GLN A 200 -7.89 14.00 19.07
CA GLN A 200 -9.30 14.41 18.98
C GLN A 200 -9.63 15.17 17.69
N THR A 201 -8.65 15.46 16.84
CA THR A 201 -8.88 16.18 15.61
C THR A 201 -9.70 15.32 14.65
N ASN A 202 -10.85 15.81 14.23
CA ASN A 202 -11.67 15.12 13.23
C ASN A 202 -11.16 15.42 11.81
N ALA A 203 -11.39 14.48 10.90
CA ALA A 203 -11.22 14.74 9.48
C ALA A 203 -12.13 15.90 9.04
N SER A 204 -11.64 16.75 8.14
CA SER A 204 -12.34 17.96 7.68
C SER A 204 -13.41 17.69 6.63
N SER A 205 -13.39 16.51 6.02
CA SER A 205 -14.36 16.07 5.02
C SER A 205 -14.40 14.55 4.95
N VAL A 206 -15.42 14.03 4.27
CA VAL A 206 -15.60 12.61 3.96
C VAL A 206 -15.23 12.34 2.51
N PRO A 207 -15.02 11.06 2.10
CA PRO A 207 -14.83 10.71 0.70
C PRO A 207 -15.98 11.22 -0.19
N SER A 208 -15.68 11.55 -1.43
CA SER A 208 -16.68 12.04 -2.41
C SER A 208 -17.63 10.96 -2.91
N SER A 209 -17.32 9.68 -2.69
CA SER A 209 -18.17 8.55 -3.05
C SER A 209 -18.44 7.66 -1.85
N LEU A 210 -19.62 7.04 -1.82
CA LEU A 210 -19.98 6.04 -0.81
C LEU A 210 -19.22 4.71 -0.97
N GLU A 211 -18.53 4.54 -2.08
CA GLU A 211 -17.73 3.35 -2.38
C GLU A 211 -16.27 3.62 -2.02
N ALA A 212 -15.69 2.76 -1.20
CA ALA A 212 -14.25 2.79 -0.93
C ALA A 212 -13.48 2.43 -2.21
N LYS A 213 -12.87 3.41 -2.83
CA LYS A 213 -12.06 3.30 -4.05
C LYS A 213 -10.63 3.68 -3.76
N ILE A 214 -9.71 3.22 -4.61
CA ILE A 214 -8.35 3.74 -4.59
C ILE A 214 -8.39 5.18 -5.11
N GLU A 215 -7.98 6.11 -4.27
CA GLU A 215 -7.73 7.50 -4.63
C GLU A 215 -6.23 7.62 -4.96
N GLU A 216 -5.92 8.05 -6.18
CA GLU A 216 -4.54 8.13 -6.65
C GLU A 216 -3.88 9.45 -6.19
N LYS A 217 -2.59 9.35 -5.84
CA LYS A 217 -1.74 10.50 -5.48
C LYS A 217 -2.36 11.46 -4.47
N ILE A 218 -2.98 10.91 -3.44
CA ILE A 218 -3.54 11.74 -2.37
C ILE A 218 -2.46 12.51 -1.61
N ILE A 219 -1.21 12.04 -1.67
CA ILE A 219 0.01 12.73 -1.22
C ILE A 219 1.07 12.56 -2.32
N ASP A 220 1.72 13.66 -2.67
CA ASP A 220 2.85 13.70 -3.60
C ASP A 220 3.83 14.77 -3.07
N ALA A 221 5.02 14.35 -2.61
CA ALA A 221 5.91 15.21 -1.84
C ALA A 221 7.39 14.91 -2.09
N ASP A 222 8.23 15.96 -2.08
CA ASP A 222 9.68 15.82 -1.99
C ASP A 222 10.05 15.45 -0.55
N ILE A 223 10.71 14.29 -0.40
CA ILE A 223 11.16 13.73 0.88
C ILE A 223 12.68 13.65 0.99
N SER A 224 13.42 14.31 0.11
CA SER A 224 14.89 14.25 0.07
C SER A 224 15.55 14.60 1.40
N SER A 225 14.95 15.51 2.17
CA SER A 225 15.44 15.89 3.51
C SER A 225 14.97 14.96 4.65
N LEU A 226 14.08 14.04 4.39
CA LEU A 226 13.45 13.15 5.39
C LEU A 226 13.90 11.70 5.27
N LEU A 227 14.20 11.27 4.05
CA LEU A 227 14.61 9.90 3.75
C LEU A 227 16.07 9.70 4.15
N VAL A 228 16.37 8.58 4.80
CA VAL A 228 17.75 8.20 5.16
C VAL A 228 18.12 6.86 4.55
N GLN A 229 19.42 6.65 4.34
CA GLN A 229 19.91 5.31 4.01
C GLN A 229 19.73 4.36 5.20
N GLY A 230 19.37 3.11 4.93
CA GLY A 230 19.06 2.13 5.94
C GLY A 230 17.58 2.18 6.35
N THR A 231 17.31 1.95 7.62
CA THR A 231 15.95 1.80 8.14
C THR A 231 15.23 3.14 8.24
N ASN A 232 14.06 3.20 7.64
CA ASN A 232 13.12 4.31 7.71
C ASN A 232 11.80 3.84 8.34
N THR A 233 11.09 4.74 8.99
CA THR A 233 9.79 4.47 9.59
C THR A 233 8.72 5.34 8.96
N ILE A 234 7.69 4.70 8.42
CA ILE A 234 6.43 5.34 8.05
C ILE A 234 5.51 5.21 9.25
N ALA A 235 4.88 6.33 9.64
CA ALA A 235 3.86 6.38 10.65
C ALA A 235 2.61 7.07 10.09
N VAL A 236 1.43 6.55 10.40
CA VAL A 236 0.15 7.07 9.89
C VAL A 236 -0.83 7.19 11.05
N GLU A 237 -1.52 8.32 11.14
CA GLU A 237 -2.71 8.44 11.94
C GLU A 237 -3.94 8.60 11.03
N VAL A 238 -4.96 7.79 11.29
CA VAL A 238 -6.21 7.77 10.53
C VAL A 238 -7.33 8.31 11.43
N HIS A 239 -7.99 9.34 10.96
CA HIS A 239 -8.97 10.11 11.71
C HIS A 239 -10.38 9.96 11.16
N ASN A 240 -11.32 9.75 12.05
CA ASN A 240 -12.74 9.84 11.75
C ASN A 240 -13.17 11.30 11.55
N ASN A 241 -14.19 11.52 10.72
CA ASN A 241 -14.84 12.84 10.61
C ASN A 241 -15.72 13.16 11.82
N SER A 242 -16.11 12.12 12.57
CA SER A 242 -16.95 12.21 13.75
C SER A 242 -16.71 11.00 14.64
N ARG A 243 -16.66 11.21 15.94
CA ARG A 243 -16.55 10.12 16.94
C ARG A 243 -17.69 9.08 16.83
N ASN A 244 -18.83 9.47 16.25
CA ASN A 244 -19.99 8.59 16.08
C ASN A 244 -20.06 7.96 14.68
N SER A 245 -19.06 8.15 13.80
CA SER A 245 -19.04 7.50 12.50
C SER A 245 -19.07 5.98 12.63
N SER A 246 -19.84 5.34 11.76
CA SER A 246 -19.99 3.87 11.75
C SER A 246 -18.93 3.16 10.93
N ASP A 247 -18.17 3.93 10.15
CA ASP A 247 -17.21 3.47 9.18
C ASP A 247 -15.85 4.16 9.38
N LEU A 248 -14.81 3.50 9.01
CA LEU A 248 -13.44 3.99 8.90
C LEU A 248 -12.64 2.96 8.12
N VAL A 249 -11.94 3.37 7.08
CA VAL A 249 -11.18 2.45 6.23
C VAL A 249 -9.81 3.02 5.92
N PHE A 250 -8.79 2.18 5.95
CA PHE A 250 -7.42 2.53 5.55
C PHE A 250 -6.73 1.38 4.82
N GLY A 251 -6.29 1.65 3.62
CA GLY A 251 -5.36 0.84 2.84
C GLY A 251 -4.53 1.73 1.95
N THR A 252 -3.26 1.43 1.75
CA THR A 252 -2.38 2.32 1.00
C THR A 252 -1.37 1.60 0.14
N ILE A 253 -0.97 2.28 -0.93
CA ILE A 253 0.17 1.96 -1.77
C ILE A 253 1.11 3.15 -1.71
N ILE A 254 2.33 2.92 -1.29
CA ILE A 254 3.34 3.98 -1.17
C ILE A 254 4.50 3.66 -2.10
N ARG A 255 4.91 4.65 -2.87
CA ARG A 255 6.07 4.59 -3.75
C ARG A 255 7.07 5.67 -3.38
N ILE A 256 8.34 5.30 -3.46
CA ILE A 256 9.44 6.27 -3.39
C ILE A 256 10.21 6.16 -4.70
N SER A 257 10.44 7.28 -5.36
CA SER A 257 11.34 7.40 -6.50
C SER A 257 12.51 8.30 -6.12
N GLY A 258 13.71 7.94 -6.57
CA GLY A 258 14.92 8.71 -6.28
C GLY A 258 16.07 8.36 -7.22
N SER A 259 17.08 9.19 -7.30
CA SER A 259 18.24 8.95 -8.13
C SER A 259 19.02 7.70 -7.68
N GLY A 260 18.96 6.64 -8.49
CA GLY A 260 19.78 5.43 -8.29
C GLY A 260 19.32 4.50 -7.14
N GLY A 261 18.07 4.61 -6.68
CA GLY A 261 17.58 3.88 -5.53
C GLY A 261 16.82 2.60 -5.84
N THR A 262 17.10 1.58 -5.06
CA THR A 262 16.31 0.37 -4.94
C THR A 262 15.80 0.29 -3.51
N ALA A 263 14.49 0.17 -3.31
CA ALA A 263 13.93 -0.13 -2.01
C ALA A 263 13.97 -1.65 -1.78
N ILE A 264 14.56 -2.08 -0.69
CA ILE A 264 14.48 -3.47 -0.24
C ILE A 264 13.41 -3.53 0.85
N ILE A 265 12.35 -4.26 0.56
CA ILE A 265 11.33 -4.57 1.55
C ILE A 265 11.85 -5.78 2.33
N ASN A 266 12.49 -5.53 3.46
CA ASN A 266 12.80 -6.60 4.38
C ASN A 266 11.59 -6.82 5.30
N GLU A 267 10.94 -7.96 5.18
CA GLU A 267 10.10 -8.46 6.25
C GLU A 267 10.98 -8.61 7.49
N VAL A 268 10.68 -7.84 8.52
CA VAL A 268 11.28 -8.06 9.85
C VAL A 268 10.74 -9.40 10.33
N LYS A 269 11.56 -10.45 10.24
CA LYS A 269 11.25 -11.72 10.90
C LYS A 269 11.10 -11.44 12.38
N ALA A 270 9.90 -11.67 12.91
CA ALA A 270 9.70 -11.74 14.34
C ALA A 270 10.64 -12.80 14.89
N GLY A 271 11.54 -12.39 15.81
CA GLY A 271 12.39 -13.27 16.59
C GLY A 271 11.60 -13.94 17.69
#